data_94581e4db283329c963bbbab62b025f3
#
_entry.id   94581e4db283329c963bbbab62b025f3
#
_cell.length_a   1.000
_cell.length_b   1.000
_cell.length_c   1.000
_cell.angle_alpha   90.00
_cell.angle_beta   90.00
_cell.angle_gamma   90.00
#
_symmetry.space_group_name_H-M   'P 1'
#
loop_
_entity.id
_entity.type
_entity.pdbx_description
1 polymer ?
#
loop_
_entity_poly.entity_id
_entity_poly.type
_entity_poly.pdbx_seq_one_letter_code
_entity_poly.pdbx_strand_id
1 'polypeptide(L)'
;MNNKLLLFSSSAIATGLLLGANSTTQANASTTNDMSMNHDMQSNMNQKQMGMNHDMQSNMNQKQMGMNHDMQSNMNQKQMGMNHDMQNNMNQKQMGMHHMTQETMMPYYNYNGYTTYDGHFTQDNDFVRALKYDNVMIDGYKVNTAATDKTVTSSKKVYSTMVDMNKDGQVVHITFDTKPNTVSKDMFKKAHMANHMIDEGQTDNGSYMTYKTNNGTYQAFFDDRGYLIKVVIS
;
A
#
# COMPACT_ATOMS: atom_id res chain seq x y z
N MET A 1 -33.06 14.88 24.08
CA MET A 1 -33.01 13.47 24.50
C MET A 1 -33.64 12.63 23.41
N ASN A 2 -32.86 12.04 22.54
CA ASN A 2 -33.30 10.94 21.66
C ASN A 2 -32.05 10.14 21.26
N ASN A 3 -31.82 9.06 22.02
CA ASN A 3 -30.77 8.09 21.71
C ASN A 3 -31.27 7.18 20.58
N LYS A 4 -30.64 7.22 19.42
CA LYS A 4 -30.80 6.17 18.40
C LYS A 4 -29.64 5.17 18.54
N LEU A 5 -30.00 4.02 19.09
CA LEU A 5 -29.16 2.83 19.19
C LEU A 5 -29.10 2.18 17.79
N LEU A 6 -27.93 2.13 17.16
CA LEU A 6 -27.71 1.35 15.93
C LEU A 6 -27.17 -0.02 16.32
N LEU A 7 -28.02 -1.03 16.16
CA LEU A 7 -27.70 -2.44 16.29
C LEU A 7 -26.95 -2.91 15.03
N PHE A 8 -25.72 -3.31 15.16
CA PHE A 8 -25.00 -4.04 14.11
C PHE A 8 -25.28 -5.54 14.27
N SER A 9 -25.96 -6.12 13.28
CA SER A 9 -26.17 -7.56 13.19
C SER A 9 -24.91 -8.24 12.64
N SER A 10 -24.29 -9.09 13.46
CA SER A 10 -23.22 -9.98 13.05
C SER A 10 -23.79 -11.22 12.37
N SER A 11 -23.45 -11.44 11.11
CA SER A 11 -23.74 -12.68 10.39
C SER A 11 -22.70 -13.74 10.73
N ALA A 12 -23.13 -14.77 11.45
CA ALA A 12 -22.33 -15.97 11.67
C ALA A 12 -22.43 -16.88 10.43
N ILE A 13 -21.30 -17.19 9.80
CA ILE A 13 -21.23 -18.21 8.75
C ILE A 13 -20.95 -19.56 9.42
N ALA A 14 -21.94 -20.43 9.39
CA ALA A 14 -21.81 -21.80 9.85
C ALA A 14 -21.16 -22.66 8.75
N THR A 15 -19.95 -23.17 8.99
CA THR A 15 -19.33 -24.21 8.18
C THR A 15 -19.90 -25.58 8.56
N GLY A 16 -20.70 -26.15 7.67
CA GLY A 16 -21.26 -27.50 7.82
C GLY A 16 -20.19 -28.56 7.56
N LEU A 17 -19.91 -29.37 8.57
CA LEU A 17 -19.11 -30.57 8.47
C LEU A 17 -20.00 -31.73 8.01
N LEU A 18 -19.81 -32.25 6.81
CA LEU A 18 -20.53 -33.45 6.32
C LEU A 18 -19.71 -34.69 6.69
N LEU A 19 -20.13 -35.36 7.73
CA LEU A 19 -19.65 -36.72 8.06
C LEU A 19 -20.52 -37.75 7.29
N GLY A 20 -19.96 -38.29 6.22
CA GLY A 20 -20.54 -39.44 5.53
C GLY A 20 -20.06 -40.74 6.14
N ALA A 21 -20.91 -41.37 6.92
CA ALA A 21 -20.72 -42.75 7.32
C ALA A 21 -21.26 -43.68 6.21
N ASN A 22 -20.45 -44.56 5.67
CA ASN A 22 -20.91 -45.71 4.88
C ASN A 22 -20.52 -47.03 5.53
N SER A 23 -21.54 -47.76 5.82
CA SER A 23 -21.58 -49.07 6.38
C SER A 23 -21.07 -50.16 5.43
N THR A 24 -20.43 -51.09 6.04
CA THR A 24 -19.87 -52.39 5.58
C THR A 24 -20.85 -53.28 4.82
N THR A 25 -20.38 -53.91 3.75
CA THR A 25 -20.78 -55.27 3.40
C THR A 25 -19.53 -56.10 3.03
N GLN A 26 -19.38 -57.21 3.76
CA GLN A 26 -18.36 -58.21 3.52
C GLN A 26 -18.66 -58.99 2.26
N ALA A 27 -17.65 -59.24 1.45
CA ALA A 27 -17.56 -60.44 0.62
C ALA A 27 -16.09 -60.93 0.59
N ASN A 28 -15.89 -62.10 1.19
CA ASN A 28 -14.66 -62.85 1.08
C ASN A 28 -14.48 -63.39 -0.33
N ALA A 29 -13.35 -63.07 -0.96
CA ALA A 29 -12.74 -63.96 -1.97
C ALA A 29 -11.22 -63.73 -1.97
N SER A 30 -10.48 -64.79 -1.78
CA SER A 30 -9.04 -64.87 -1.77
C SER A 30 -8.42 -64.49 -3.13
N THR A 31 -7.43 -63.59 -3.12
CA THR A 31 -6.24 -63.68 -3.98
C THR A 31 -5.15 -62.73 -3.43
N THR A 32 -4.13 -63.33 -2.84
CA THR A 32 -2.96 -62.65 -2.27
C THR A 32 -1.96 -62.09 -3.31
N ASN A 33 -2.31 -62.06 -4.60
CA ASN A 33 -1.41 -61.57 -5.65
C ASN A 33 -1.80 -60.17 -6.23
N ASP A 34 -2.99 -59.65 -5.91
CA ASP A 34 -3.43 -58.35 -6.46
C ASP A 34 -3.03 -57.13 -5.60
N MET A 35 -2.70 -57.34 -4.32
CA MET A 35 -2.32 -56.22 -3.44
C MET A 35 -0.91 -55.69 -3.70
N SER A 36 0.02 -56.50 -4.21
CA SER A 36 1.39 -56.08 -4.49
C SER A 36 1.45 -55.18 -5.72
N MET A 37 0.71 -55.51 -6.80
CA MET A 37 0.68 -54.71 -8.03
C MET A 37 -0.04 -53.36 -7.82
N ASN A 38 -1.10 -53.30 -7.02
CA ASN A 38 -1.79 -52.06 -6.73
C ASN A 38 -0.94 -51.13 -5.84
N HIS A 39 -0.19 -51.64 -4.91
CA HIS A 39 0.69 -50.85 -4.05
C HIS A 39 1.87 -50.27 -4.85
N ASP A 40 2.45 -51.03 -5.75
CA ASP A 40 3.56 -50.56 -6.61
C ASP A 40 3.10 -49.53 -7.65
N MET A 41 1.90 -49.67 -8.22
CA MET A 41 1.32 -48.70 -9.14
C MET A 41 0.95 -47.37 -8.43
N GLN A 42 0.42 -47.46 -7.21
CA GLN A 42 0.05 -46.28 -6.42
C GLN A 42 1.28 -45.50 -5.91
N SER A 43 2.34 -46.23 -5.52
CA SER A 43 3.63 -45.64 -5.14
C SER A 43 4.33 -44.97 -6.31
N ASN A 44 4.31 -45.57 -7.48
CA ASN A 44 4.88 -44.98 -8.71
C ASN A 44 4.12 -43.77 -9.20
N MET A 45 2.78 -43.77 -9.10
CA MET A 45 1.97 -42.55 -9.44
C MET A 45 2.22 -41.40 -8.46
N ASN A 46 2.29 -41.67 -7.15
CA ASN A 46 2.58 -40.67 -6.15
C ASN A 46 4.00 -40.09 -6.28
N GLN A 47 5.02 -40.88 -6.59
CA GLN A 47 6.37 -40.40 -6.87
C GLN A 47 6.42 -39.52 -8.15
N LYS A 48 5.71 -39.93 -9.21
CA LYS A 48 5.63 -39.14 -10.44
C LYS A 48 4.89 -37.84 -10.25
N GLN A 49 3.83 -37.81 -9.45
CA GLN A 49 3.07 -36.60 -9.14
C GLN A 49 3.85 -35.63 -8.23
N MET A 50 4.61 -36.14 -7.25
CA MET A 50 5.51 -35.31 -6.45
C MET A 50 6.67 -34.75 -7.30
N GLY A 51 7.26 -35.52 -8.23
CA GLY A 51 8.30 -35.03 -9.13
C GLY A 51 7.79 -33.92 -10.04
N MET A 52 6.64 -34.08 -10.68
CA MET A 52 6.06 -33.07 -11.54
C MET A 52 5.67 -31.77 -10.77
N ASN A 53 5.18 -31.88 -9.55
CA ASN A 53 4.86 -30.72 -8.73
C ASN A 53 6.12 -29.97 -8.29
N HIS A 54 7.19 -30.67 -7.95
CA HIS A 54 8.47 -30.07 -7.58
C HIS A 54 9.12 -29.34 -8.76
N ASP A 55 9.12 -29.93 -9.94
CA ASP A 55 9.69 -29.35 -11.16
C ASP A 55 8.89 -28.12 -11.64
N MET A 56 7.55 -28.17 -11.54
CA MET A 56 6.69 -27.03 -11.89
C MET A 56 6.89 -25.86 -10.92
N GLN A 57 7.02 -26.15 -9.62
CA GLN A 57 7.22 -25.13 -8.59
C GLN A 57 8.61 -24.49 -8.69
N SER A 58 9.64 -25.26 -8.99
CA SER A 58 10.99 -24.78 -9.25
C SER A 58 11.08 -23.92 -10.48
N ASN A 59 10.43 -24.32 -11.58
CA ASN A 59 10.39 -23.56 -12.83
C ASN A 59 9.60 -22.23 -12.68
N MET A 60 8.49 -22.22 -11.93
CA MET A 60 7.76 -21.00 -11.63
C MET A 60 8.57 -20.02 -10.77
N ASN A 61 9.25 -20.52 -9.74
CA ASN A 61 10.09 -19.68 -8.88
C ASN A 61 11.28 -19.09 -9.63
N GLN A 62 11.94 -19.85 -10.52
CA GLN A 62 13.02 -19.34 -11.36
C GLN A 62 12.52 -18.30 -12.36
N LYS A 63 11.36 -18.51 -12.99
CA LYS A 63 10.76 -17.51 -13.88
C LYS A 63 10.35 -16.23 -13.17
N GLN A 64 9.83 -16.34 -11.94
CA GLN A 64 9.43 -15.18 -11.14
C GLN A 64 10.64 -14.38 -10.63
N MET A 65 11.73 -15.05 -10.24
CA MET A 65 12.99 -14.37 -9.90
C MET A 65 13.63 -13.69 -11.13
N GLY A 66 13.62 -14.33 -12.31
CA GLY A 66 14.12 -13.73 -13.55
C GLY A 66 13.33 -12.48 -13.94
N MET A 67 12.01 -12.53 -13.93
CA MET A 67 11.16 -11.36 -14.25
C MET A 67 11.33 -10.21 -13.25
N ASN A 68 11.49 -10.50 -11.96
CA ASN A 68 11.72 -9.47 -10.96
C ASN A 68 13.09 -8.80 -11.12
N HIS A 69 14.13 -9.58 -11.45
CA HIS A 69 15.47 -9.04 -11.68
C HIS A 69 15.52 -8.18 -12.95
N ASP A 70 14.88 -8.61 -14.03
CA ASP A 70 14.85 -7.86 -15.30
C ASP A 70 14.02 -6.58 -15.19
N MET A 71 12.89 -6.60 -14.45
CA MET A 71 12.10 -5.41 -14.18
C MET A 71 12.84 -4.39 -13.32
N GLN A 72 13.55 -4.86 -12.29
CA GLN A 72 14.31 -3.99 -11.39
C GLN A 72 15.52 -3.39 -12.09
N SER A 73 16.22 -4.15 -12.93
CA SER A 73 17.32 -3.69 -13.76
C SER A 73 16.88 -2.66 -14.81
N ASN A 74 15.74 -2.88 -15.47
CA ASN A 74 15.18 -1.95 -16.45
C ASN A 74 14.68 -0.64 -15.81
N MET A 75 14.08 -0.71 -14.60
CA MET A 75 13.70 0.49 -13.86
C MET A 75 14.91 1.30 -13.41
N ASN A 76 15.94 0.66 -12.89
CA ASN A 76 17.17 1.34 -12.47
C ASN A 76 17.93 1.97 -13.66
N GLN A 77 18.01 1.32 -14.81
CA GLN A 77 18.59 1.90 -16.02
C GLN A 77 17.78 3.08 -16.56
N LYS A 78 16.45 2.99 -16.54
CA LYS A 78 15.58 4.10 -16.95
C LYS A 78 15.69 5.31 -16.01
N GLN A 79 15.80 5.06 -14.70
CA GLN A 79 15.95 6.10 -13.69
C GLN A 79 17.32 6.79 -13.76
N MET A 80 18.40 6.03 -14.00
CA MET A 80 19.74 6.59 -14.26
C MET A 80 19.79 7.37 -15.58
N GLY A 81 19.14 6.91 -16.66
CA GLY A 81 19.07 7.62 -17.92
C GLY A 81 18.34 8.95 -17.79
N MET A 82 17.18 8.98 -17.15
CA MET A 82 16.42 10.22 -16.93
C MET A 82 17.17 11.22 -16.03
N ASN A 83 17.85 10.76 -15.01
CA ASN A 83 18.67 11.65 -14.15
C ASN A 83 19.87 12.23 -14.91
N HIS A 84 20.52 11.46 -15.78
CA HIS A 84 21.65 11.93 -16.58
C HIS A 84 21.19 12.95 -17.64
N ASP A 85 20.07 12.71 -18.31
CA ASP A 85 19.53 13.63 -19.33
C ASP A 85 18.99 14.93 -18.71
N MET A 86 18.37 14.86 -17.52
CA MET A 86 17.98 16.06 -16.77
C MET A 86 19.18 16.87 -16.29
N GLN A 87 20.24 16.21 -15.83
CA GLN A 87 21.45 16.87 -15.35
C GLN A 87 22.22 17.54 -16.49
N ASN A 88 22.31 16.88 -17.66
CA ASN A 88 22.94 17.46 -18.86
C ASN A 88 22.12 18.63 -19.42
N ASN A 89 20.79 18.57 -19.43
CA ASN A 89 19.94 19.66 -19.89
C ASN A 89 19.99 20.87 -18.93
N MET A 90 20.13 20.64 -17.62
CA MET A 90 20.35 21.72 -16.65
C MET A 90 21.73 22.38 -16.82
N ASN A 91 22.80 21.60 -17.05
CA ASN A 91 24.15 22.13 -17.23
C ASN A 91 24.27 22.93 -18.54
N GLN A 92 23.64 22.54 -19.64
CA GLN A 92 23.62 23.32 -20.88
C GLN A 92 22.82 24.64 -20.76
N LYS A 93 21.73 24.65 -19.97
CA LYS A 93 20.98 25.87 -19.68
C LYS A 93 21.72 26.83 -18.74
N GLN A 94 22.59 26.32 -17.88
CA GLN A 94 23.35 27.10 -16.90
C GLN A 94 24.49 27.91 -17.52
N MET A 95 25.04 27.48 -18.66
CA MET A 95 26.08 28.23 -19.38
C MET A 95 25.59 29.44 -20.18
N GLY A 96 24.26 29.61 -20.33
CA GLY A 96 23.63 30.71 -21.09
C GLY A 96 23.01 31.81 -20.27
N MET A 97 22.98 31.72 -18.93
CA MET A 97 22.30 32.72 -18.09
C MET A 97 23.19 33.20 -16.95
N HIS A 98 23.95 34.29 -17.21
CA HIS A 98 24.40 35.16 -16.15
C HIS A 98 23.16 35.90 -15.54
N HIS A 99 22.96 35.70 -14.23
CA HIS A 99 21.91 36.31 -13.39
C HIS A 99 20.50 35.75 -13.54
N MET A 100 20.30 34.54 -13.06
CA MET A 100 19.02 34.18 -12.48
C MET A 100 19.25 33.85 -10.99
N THR A 101 18.55 34.57 -10.14
CA THR A 101 18.33 34.21 -8.73
C THR A 101 17.96 32.74 -8.68
N GLN A 102 18.73 31.98 -7.91
CA GLN A 102 18.48 30.56 -7.67
C GLN A 102 17.11 30.45 -6.94
N GLU A 103 16.03 30.32 -7.72
CA GLU A 103 14.76 29.90 -7.14
C GLU A 103 14.99 28.52 -6.57
N THR A 104 15.03 28.44 -5.26
CA THR A 104 15.04 27.18 -4.52
C THR A 104 13.79 26.41 -4.95
N MET A 105 13.96 25.40 -5.80
CA MET A 105 12.84 24.55 -6.21
C MET A 105 12.24 23.96 -4.94
N MET A 106 10.97 24.31 -4.66
CA MET A 106 10.24 23.77 -3.52
C MET A 106 10.17 22.26 -3.64
N PRO A 107 10.44 21.51 -2.59
CA PRO A 107 10.28 20.04 -2.59
C PRO A 107 8.90 19.68 -3.12
N TYR A 108 8.84 18.74 -4.06
CA TYR A 108 7.62 18.27 -4.70
C TYR A 108 7.59 16.73 -4.69
N TYR A 109 6.43 16.15 -4.44
CA TYR A 109 6.24 14.71 -4.50
C TYR A 109 4.91 14.37 -5.21
N ASN A 110 4.96 13.39 -6.10
CA ASN A 110 3.78 12.90 -6.81
C ASN A 110 3.70 11.38 -6.67
N TYR A 111 2.60 10.89 -6.11
CA TYR A 111 2.28 9.47 -6.01
C TYR A 111 1.06 9.17 -6.88
N ASN A 112 1.12 8.08 -7.65
CA ASN A 112 0.00 7.64 -8.49
C ASN A 112 -0.23 6.15 -8.28
N GLY A 113 -1.48 5.76 -8.04
CA GLY A 113 -1.93 4.39 -7.89
C GLY A 113 -2.35 4.02 -6.48
N TYR A 114 -2.40 2.71 -6.19
CA TYR A 114 -2.90 2.22 -4.91
C TYR A 114 -1.89 2.42 -3.77
N THR A 115 -2.15 3.36 -2.88
CA THR A 115 -1.36 3.61 -1.66
C THR A 115 -1.37 2.41 -0.70
N THR A 116 -2.36 1.52 -0.84
CA THR A 116 -2.49 0.26 -0.08
C THR A 116 -1.54 -0.85 -0.54
N TYR A 117 -0.79 -0.67 -1.63
CA TYR A 117 0.24 -1.62 -2.03
C TYR A 117 1.47 -1.56 -1.14
N ASP A 118 1.86 -0.35 -0.76
CA ASP A 118 3.03 -0.12 0.09
C ASP A 118 2.85 1.16 0.90
N GLY A 119 3.10 1.09 2.21
CA GLY A 119 3.08 2.26 3.09
C GLY A 119 4.43 2.98 3.19
N HIS A 120 5.53 2.37 2.71
CA HIS A 120 6.89 2.90 2.94
C HIS A 120 7.18 4.24 2.26
N PHE A 121 6.47 4.58 1.18
CA PHE A 121 6.61 5.89 0.55
C PHE A 121 6.34 7.04 1.53
N THR A 122 5.54 6.81 2.58
CA THR A 122 5.28 7.80 3.64
C THR A 122 6.52 8.13 4.47
N GLN A 123 7.59 7.35 4.37
CA GLN A 123 8.89 7.58 5.02
C GLN A 123 9.95 8.16 4.07
N ASP A 124 9.62 8.31 2.79
CA ASP A 124 10.50 8.91 1.81
C ASP A 124 10.80 10.37 2.18
N ASN A 125 12.08 10.75 2.18
CA ASN A 125 12.49 12.10 2.52
C ASN A 125 11.86 13.16 1.62
N ASP A 126 11.66 12.86 0.34
CA ASP A 126 11.05 13.80 -0.60
C ASP A 126 9.55 13.95 -0.32
N PHE A 127 8.84 12.86 0.04
CA PHE A 127 7.47 12.93 0.49
C PHE A 127 7.34 13.76 1.77
N VAL A 128 8.15 13.47 2.79
CA VAL A 128 8.13 14.16 4.09
C VAL A 128 8.43 15.65 3.94
N ARG A 129 9.41 16.00 3.09
CA ARG A 129 9.74 17.39 2.78
C ARG A 129 8.64 18.07 1.98
N ALA A 130 8.07 17.41 0.96
CA ALA A 130 6.98 17.96 0.17
C ALA A 130 5.73 18.22 1.01
N LEU A 131 5.40 17.34 1.98
CA LEU A 131 4.31 17.58 2.95
C LEU A 131 4.50 18.90 3.71
N LYS A 132 5.71 19.16 4.23
CA LYS A 132 6.01 20.39 4.96
C LYS A 132 5.70 21.65 4.15
N TYR A 133 5.88 21.60 2.83
CA TYR A 133 5.67 22.73 1.93
C TYR A 133 4.33 22.70 1.18
N ASP A 134 3.36 21.89 1.63
CA ASP A 134 2.05 21.71 0.99
C ASP A 134 2.15 21.33 -0.49
N ASN A 135 3.17 20.55 -0.85
CA ASN A 135 3.52 20.28 -2.25
C ASN A 135 3.50 18.78 -2.60
N VAL A 136 2.58 18.06 -1.99
CA VAL A 136 2.28 16.65 -2.31
C VAL A 136 1.08 16.57 -3.23
N MET A 137 1.20 15.74 -4.26
CA MET A 137 0.12 15.35 -5.15
C MET A 137 -0.10 13.83 -5.00
N ILE A 138 -1.33 13.42 -4.80
CA ILE A 138 -1.74 12.00 -4.76
C ILE A 138 -2.78 11.80 -5.86
N ASP A 139 -2.52 10.87 -6.76
CA ASP A 139 -3.40 10.51 -7.89
C ASP A 139 -3.85 11.72 -8.74
N GLY A 140 -2.96 12.70 -8.91
CA GLY A 140 -3.23 13.92 -9.67
C GLY A 140 -3.95 15.02 -8.88
N TYR A 141 -4.21 14.83 -7.58
CA TYR A 141 -4.87 15.80 -6.71
C TYR A 141 -3.91 16.37 -5.68
N LYS A 142 -4.04 17.67 -5.45
CA LYS A 142 -3.30 18.42 -4.43
C LYS A 142 -4.27 19.23 -3.60
N VAL A 143 -4.08 19.29 -2.28
CA VAL A 143 -4.88 20.12 -1.38
C VAL A 143 -4.63 21.60 -1.71
N ASN A 144 -5.71 22.36 -1.88
CA ASN A 144 -5.66 23.82 -1.95
C ASN A 144 -5.70 24.41 -0.55
N THR A 145 -4.53 24.59 0.05
CA THR A 145 -4.42 25.18 1.40
C THR A 145 -4.82 26.65 1.47
N ALA A 146 -4.92 27.33 0.33
CA ALA A 146 -5.42 28.71 0.24
C ALA A 146 -6.95 28.80 0.16
N ALA A 147 -7.67 27.67 0.08
CA ALA A 147 -9.14 27.67 0.10
C ALA A 147 -9.67 28.26 1.40
N THR A 148 -10.52 29.28 1.28
CA THR A 148 -11.17 29.96 2.43
C THR A 148 -12.35 29.16 2.97
N ASP A 149 -13.08 28.45 2.09
CA ASP A 149 -14.15 27.54 2.45
C ASP A 149 -13.60 26.10 2.43
N LYS A 150 -13.50 25.49 3.59
CA LYS A 150 -13.05 24.09 3.76
C LYS A 150 -14.21 23.12 3.99
N THR A 151 -15.45 23.57 3.81
CA THR A 151 -16.64 22.71 3.94
C THR A 151 -16.69 21.71 2.80
N VAL A 152 -16.69 20.42 3.13
CA VAL A 152 -16.78 19.34 2.14
C VAL A 152 -18.22 19.28 1.58
N THR A 153 -18.36 19.42 0.27
CA THR A 153 -19.64 19.30 -0.42
C THR A 153 -19.70 18.10 -1.37
N SER A 154 -18.54 17.59 -1.79
CA SER A 154 -18.43 16.39 -2.62
C SER A 154 -17.16 15.62 -2.31
N SER A 155 -17.20 14.32 -2.55
CA SER A 155 -16.06 13.43 -2.38
C SER A 155 -15.92 12.51 -3.58
N LYS A 156 -14.67 12.26 -4.00
CA LYS A 156 -14.35 11.37 -5.11
C LYS A 156 -13.31 10.34 -4.65
N LYS A 157 -13.59 9.07 -4.91
CA LYS A 157 -12.62 8.00 -4.70
C LYS A 157 -11.80 7.75 -5.95
N VAL A 158 -10.46 7.76 -5.80
CA VAL A 158 -9.50 7.44 -6.86
C VAL A 158 -8.55 6.39 -6.30
N TYR A 159 -8.57 5.18 -6.84
CA TYR A 159 -7.86 4.02 -6.28
C TYR A 159 -8.18 3.80 -4.79
N SER A 160 -7.19 3.93 -3.90
CA SER A 160 -7.35 3.86 -2.43
C SER A 160 -7.37 5.23 -1.75
N THR A 161 -7.48 6.31 -2.54
CA THR A 161 -7.49 7.71 -2.08
C THR A 161 -8.90 8.28 -2.15
N MET A 162 -9.32 9.01 -1.12
CA MET A 162 -10.51 9.83 -1.09
C MET A 162 -10.11 11.30 -1.24
N VAL A 163 -10.71 11.98 -2.18
CA VAL A 163 -10.49 13.40 -2.45
C VAL A 163 -11.76 14.16 -2.12
N ASP A 164 -11.69 15.04 -1.13
CA ASP A 164 -12.81 15.86 -0.69
C ASP A 164 -12.69 17.27 -1.24
N MET A 165 -13.79 17.76 -1.79
CA MET A 165 -13.86 19.08 -2.45
C MET A 165 -14.95 19.94 -1.83
N ASN A 166 -14.71 21.25 -1.80
CA ASN A 166 -15.69 22.24 -1.42
C ASN A 166 -16.67 22.55 -2.59
N LYS A 167 -17.60 23.46 -2.37
CA LYS A 167 -18.61 23.88 -3.36
C LYS A 167 -18.00 24.49 -4.64
N ASP A 168 -16.79 25.03 -4.55
CA ASP A 168 -16.07 25.65 -5.66
C ASP A 168 -15.20 24.63 -6.42
N GLY A 169 -15.29 23.33 -6.09
CA GLY A 169 -14.52 22.24 -6.67
C GLY A 169 -13.05 22.23 -6.25
N GLN A 170 -12.67 23.00 -5.25
CA GLN A 170 -11.30 23.01 -4.71
C GLN A 170 -11.11 21.82 -3.78
N VAL A 171 -9.98 21.13 -3.91
CA VAL A 171 -9.62 20.01 -3.03
C VAL A 171 -9.24 20.55 -1.65
N VAL A 172 -9.97 20.17 -0.62
CA VAL A 172 -9.77 20.62 0.76
C VAL A 172 -9.16 19.56 1.65
N HIS A 173 -9.41 18.24 1.34
CA HIS A 173 -8.77 17.12 2.01
C HIS A 173 -8.41 16.03 1.01
N ILE A 174 -7.31 15.36 1.29
CA ILE A 174 -6.93 14.09 0.64
C ILE A 174 -6.71 13.07 1.74
N THR A 175 -7.48 11.98 1.71
CA THR A 175 -7.36 10.86 2.64
C THR A 175 -6.94 9.62 1.88
N PHE A 176 -5.88 8.95 2.31
CA PHE A 176 -5.49 7.67 1.74
C PHE A 176 -5.15 6.64 2.81
N ASP A 177 -5.51 5.40 2.50
CA ASP A 177 -5.15 4.25 3.33
C ASP A 177 -3.76 3.73 2.92
N THR A 178 -3.06 3.10 3.85
CA THR A 178 -1.76 2.47 3.62
C THR A 178 -1.85 0.97 3.77
N LYS A 179 -0.84 0.25 3.28
CA LYS A 179 -0.75 -1.19 3.49
C LYS A 179 -0.62 -1.50 4.99
N PRO A 180 -1.51 -2.32 5.56
CA PRO A 180 -1.42 -2.69 6.98
C PRO A 180 -0.09 -3.35 7.33
N ASN A 181 0.38 -3.16 8.56
CA ASN A 181 1.58 -3.77 9.14
C ASN A 181 2.90 -3.45 8.40
N THR A 182 2.98 -2.37 7.65
CA THR A 182 4.22 -1.99 6.93
C THR A 182 5.01 -0.91 7.64
N VAL A 183 4.36 0.12 8.13
CA VAL A 183 5.00 1.29 8.77
C VAL A 183 4.57 1.38 10.22
N SER A 184 5.49 1.17 11.16
CA SER A 184 5.19 1.37 12.57
C SER A 184 5.15 2.86 12.93
N LYS A 185 4.46 3.17 14.02
CA LYS A 185 4.38 4.52 14.59
C LYS A 185 5.77 5.15 14.83
N ASP A 186 6.71 4.35 15.35
CA ASP A 186 8.08 4.80 15.59
C ASP A 186 8.84 5.08 14.29
N MET A 187 8.68 4.23 13.27
CA MET A 187 9.26 4.44 11.95
C MET A 187 8.73 5.73 11.32
N PHE A 188 7.40 5.94 11.38
CA PHE A 188 6.77 7.16 10.90
C PHE A 188 7.26 8.39 11.65
N LYS A 189 7.23 8.35 12.98
CA LYS A 189 7.71 9.45 13.85
C LYS A 189 9.17 9.80 13.56
N LYS A 190 10.03 8.80 13.38
CA LYS A 190 11.44 9.00 13.02
C LYS A 190 11.60 9.67 11.65
N ALA A 191 10.86 9.23 10.63
CA ALA A 191 10.92 9.82 9.30
C ALA A 191 10.44 11.28 9.30
N HIS A 192 9.42 11.59 10.10
CA HIS A 192 8.80 12.92 10.18
C HIS A 192 9.37 13.81 11.29
N MET A 193 10.49 13.44 11.90
CA MET A 193 11.07 14.18 13.05
C MET A 193 11.46 15.64 12.74
N ALA A 194 11.70 15.96 11.47
CA ALA A 194 12.01 17.33 11.02
C ALA A 194 10.75 18.19 10.77
N ASN A 195 9.56 17.58 10.81
CA ASN A 195 8.29 18.28 10.68
C ASN A 195 7.72 18.63 12.06
N HIS A 196 6.96 19.70 12.14
CA HIS A 196 6.41 20.21 13.40
C HIS A 196 5.17 19.41 13.81
N MET A 197 5.32 18.46 14.71
CA MET A 197 4.21 17.76 15.35
C MET A 197 3.50 18.70 16.33
N ILE A 198 2.19 18.89 16.14
CA ILE A 198 1.37 19.81 16.94
C ILE A 198 0.41 19.08 17.87
N ASP A 199 0.10 17.80 17.58
CA ASP A 199 -0.81 17.01 18.41
C ASP A 199 -0.52 15.51 18.25
N GLU A 200 -0.73 14.76 19.33
CA GLU A 200 -0.65 13.29 19.35
C GLU A 200 -1.67 12.79 20.39
N GLY A 201 -2.47 11.79 20.03
CA GLY A 201 -3.49 11.28 20.93
C GLY A 201 -3.92 9.85 20.62
N GLN A 202 -4.91 9.40 21.38
CA GLN A 202 -5.54 8.09 21.23
C GLN A 202 -6.89 8.23 20.52
N THR A 203 -7.27 7.16 19.83
CA THR A 203 -8.62 6.95 19.27
C THR A 203 -9.19 5.68 19.87
N ASP A 204 -10.46 5.38 19.63
CA ASP A 204 -11.11 4.15 20.11
C ASP A 204 -10.39 2.87 19.63
N ASN A 205 -9.72 2.94 18.48
CA ASN A 205 -9.09 1.79 17.82
C ASN A 205 -7.62 2.04 17.46
N GLY A 206 -6.90 2.84 18.24
CA GLY A 206 -5.49 3.11 18.00
C GLY A 206 -5.05 4.50 18.42
N SER A 207 -4.23 5.16 17.59
CA SER A 207 -3.70 6.49 17.91
C SER A 207 -3.53 7.34 16.65
N TYR A 208 -3.27 8.64 16.85
CA TYR A 208 -2.97 9.56 15.75
C TYR A 208 -1.80 10.50 16.10
N MET A 209 -1.22 11.08 15.06
CA MET A 209 -0.26 12.20 15.13
C MET A 209 -0.66 13.25 14.12
N THR A 210 -0.63 14.52 14.51
CA THR A 210 -0.92 15.67 13.66
C THR A 210 0.33 16.54 13.52
N TYR A 211 0.64 16.90 12.29
CA TYR A 211 1.77 17.74 11.95
C TYR A 211 1.31 19.00 11.23
N LYS A 212 1.95 20.13 11.55
CA LYS A 212 1.74 21.38 10.86
C LYS A 212 2.59 21.42 9.58
N THR A 213 2.00 21.90 8.49
CA THR A 213 2.69 22.28 7.26
C THR A 213 2.81 23.81 7.16
N ASN A 214 3.23 24.35 6.03
CA ASN A 214 3.31 25.81 5.86
C ASN A 214 1.93 26.48 6.00
N ASN A 215 0.88 25.92 5.38
CA ASN A 215 -0.45 26.54 5.34
C ASN A 215 -1.58 25.59 5.76
N GLY A 216 -1.26 24.34 6.06
CA GLY A 216 -2.23 23.30 6.41
C GLY A 216 -1.72 22.36 7.47
N THR A 217 -2.23 21.14 7.45
CA THR A 217 -1.83 20.04 8.35
C THR A 217 -1.87 18.72 7.62
N TYR A 218 -1.18 17.73 8.16
CA TYR A 218 -1.47 16.34 7.86
C TYR A 218 -1.55 15.52 9.14
N GLN A 219 -2.40 14.49 9.11
CA GLN A 219 -2.65 13.62 10.25
C GLN A 219 -2.43 12.17 9.86
N ALA A 220 -1.64 11.44 10.64
CA ALA A 220 -1.39 10.02 10.48
C ALA A 220 -2.15 9.24 11.56
N PHE A 221 -2.86 8.18 11.16
CA PHE A 221 -3.61 7.30 12.05
C PHE A 221 -2.96 5.92 12.10
N PHE A 222 -2.89 5.38 13.29
CA PHE A 222 -2.28 4.08 13.58
C PHE A 222 -3.31 3.16 14.23
N ASP A 223 -3.25 1.87 13.91
CA ASP A 223 -4.08 0.85 14.54
C ASP A 223 -3.69 0.62 16.03
N ASP A 224 -4.39 -0.28 16.70
CA ASP A 224 -4.15 -0.66 18.10
C ASP A 224 -2.77 -1.32 18.34
N ARG A 225 -2.14 -1.85 17.28
CA ARG A 225 -0.79 -2.41 17.30
C ARG A 225 0.28 -1.38 16.94
N GLY A 226 -0.11 -0.14 16.65
CA GLY A 226 0.78 0.96 16.30
C GLY A 226 1.28 0.93 14.85
N TYR A 227 0.54 0.37 13.90
CA TYR A 227 0.86 0.44 12.49
C TYR A 227 0.03 1.51 11.77
N LEU A 228 0.67 2.24 10.87
CA LEU A 228 0.03 3.26 10.03
C LEU A 228 -1.06 2.61 9.16
N ILE A 229 -2.26 3.14 9.24
CA ILE A 229 -3.42 2.68 8.47
C ILE A 229 -3.96 3.74 7.51
N LYS A 230 -3.77 5.03 7.84
CA LYS A 230 -4.36 6.12 7.08
C LYS A 230 -3.61 7.42 7.27
N VAL A 231 -3.55 8.24 6.23
CA VAL A 231 -3.08 9.63 6.30
C VAL A 231 -4.14 10.57 5.73
N VAL A 232 -4.33 11.71 6.38
CA VAL A 232 -5.21 12.81 5.93
C VAL A 232 -4.35 14.05 5.74
N ILE A 233 -4.41 14.67 4.57
CA ILE A 233 -3.78 15.96 4.27
C ILE A 233 -4.89 17.01 4.15
N SER A 234 -4.72 18.18 4.81
CA SER A 234 -5.74 19.23 4.91
C SER A 234 -5.20 20.65 4.69
#